data_febfc08467a048f037c10d23780cb73f
#
_entry.id   febfc08467a048f037c10d23780cb73f
#
_cell.length_a   1.000
_cell.length_b   1.000
_cell.length_c   1.000
_cell.angle_alpha   90.00
_cell.angle_beta   90.00
_cell.angle_gamma   90.00
#
_symmetry.space_group_name_H-M   'P 1'
#
loop_
_entity.id
_entity.type
_entity.pdbx_description
1 polymer ?
#
loop_
_entity_poly.entity_id
_entity_poly.type
_entity_poly.pdbx_seq_one_letter_code
_entity_poly.pdbx_strand_id
1 'polypeptide(L)'
;MEIVNLYYSPDYIKKELAIDEEKIVEVGKKVFSKISYRESPDGFLAVAKIKKLSLAGIKLKANPLLIVLEGVEKPGNLGAILRTADAAGADAVIINDPKTDIYNPNVIRASQGTVFTIPTVLGSIEETIKFCKTNKIKILATTPEAKVEYARVNYK
;
A
#
# COMPACT_ATOMS: atom_id res chain seq x y z
N MET A 1 6.40 -5.49 7.95
CA MET A 1 5.13 -5.50 8.74
C MET A 1 5.33 -6.46 9.90
N GLU A 2 4.91 -6.07 11.11
CA GLU A 2 5.02 -6.92 12.31
C GLU A 2 3.63 -7.51 12.61
N ILE A 3 3.50 -8.84 12.50
CA ILE A 3 2.27 -9.55 12.84
C ILE A 3 2.18 -9.63 14.37
N VAL A 4 1.06 -9.20 14.92
CA VAL A 4 0.73 -9.27 16.35
C VAL A 4 0.06 -10.61 16.65
N ASN A 5 -1.01 -10.92 15.90
CA ASN A 5 -1.72 -12.18 15.99
C ASN A 5 -2.08 -12.69 14.59
N LEU A 6 -2.06 -13.99 14.42
CA LEU A 6 -2.62 -14.69 13.28
C LEU A 6 -3.73 -15.62 13.75
N TYR A 7 -4.96 -15.28 13.42
CA TYR A 7 -6.10 -16.17 13.64
C TYR A 7 -6.14 -17.19 12.51
N TYR A 8 -6.23 -18.45 12.89
CA TYR A 8 -6.23 -19.58 11.97
C TYR A 8 -7.43 -20.48 12.23
N SER A 9 -8.06 -20.96 11.17
CA SER A 9 -9.14 -21.94 11.30
C SER A 9 -8.88 -23.18 10.45
N PRO A 10 -8.61 -24.33 11.08
CA PRO A 10 -8.38 -25.60 10.38
C PRO A 10 -9.59 -26.14 9.64
N ASP A 11 -10.78 -25.60 9.93
CA ASP A 11 -12.02 -25.93 9.22
C ASP A 11 -12.04 -25.45 7.76
N TYR A 12 -11.23 -24.42 7.44
CA TYR A 12 -11.10 -23.84 6.09
C TYR A 12 -9.85 -24.33 5.37
N ILE A 13 -8.75 -24.46 6.08
CA ILE A 13 -7.47 -24.84 5.49
C ILE A 13 -6.61 -25.60 6.51
N LYS A 14 -5.96 -26.67 6.07
CA LYS A 14 -4.94 -27.40 6.83
C LYS A 14 -3.59 -27.07 6.24
N LYS A 15 -2.79 -26.26 6.95
CA LYS A 15 -1.45 -25.88 6.52
C LYS A 15 -0.56 -25.60 7.73
N GLU A 16 0.67 -26.09 7.67
CA GLU A 16 1.71 -25.65 8.58
C GLU A 16 2.07 -24.19 8.33
N LEU A 17 2.23 -23.43 9.39
CA LEU A 17 2.48 -22.00 9.35
C LEU A 17 3.92 -21.74 9.79
N ALA A 18 4.69 -21.06 8.96
CA ALA A 18 6.04 -20.62 9.27
C ALA A 18 6.01 -19.29 10.07
N ILE A 19 5.31 -19.29 11.20
CA ILE A 19 5.14 -18.14 12.11
C ILE A 19 5.28 -18.67 13.54
N ASP A 20 5.79 -17.84 14.44
CA ASP A 20 5.92 -18.17 15.86
C ASP A 20 4.58 -18.64 16.42
N GLU A 21 4.54 -19.83 17.01
CA GLU A 21 3.32 -20.47 17.53
C GLU A 21 2.59 -19.59 18.55
N GLU A 22 3.33 -18.81 19.34
CA GLU A 22 2.77 -17.88 20.33
C GLU A 22 1.87 -16.79 19.71
N LYS A 23 2.01 -16.51 18.42
CA LYS A 23 1.20 -15.54 17.69
C LYS A 23 0.00 -16.16 17.01
N ILE A 24 -0.09 -17.50 16.99
CA ILE A 24 -1.17 -18.22 16.32
C ILE A 24 -2.32 -18.42 17.31
N VAL A 25 -3.52 -18.01 16.89
CA VAL A 25 -4.76 -18.23 17.63
C VAL A 25 -5.66 -19.10 16.78
N GLU A 26 -5.78 -20.37 17.15
CA GLU A 26 -6.71 -21.29 16.51
C GLU A 26 -8.15 -20.97 16.91
N VAL A 27 -9.04 -20.86 15.92
CA VAL A 27 -10.47 -20.58 16.14
C VAL A 27 -11.35 -21.47 15.25
N GLY A 28 -12.45 -21.95 15.80
CA GLY A 28 -13.40 -22.75 15.05
C GLY A 28 -14.16 -21.92 13.99
N LYS A 29 -14.72 -22.63 13.01
CA LYS A 29 -15.41 -22.07 11.82
C LYS A 29 -16.41 -20.96 12.14
N LYS A 30 -17.24 -21.16 13.16
CA LYS A 30 -18.30 -20.22 13.55
C LYS A 30 -17.72 -18.88 14.05
N VAL A 31 -16.61 -18.92 14.78
CA VAL A 31 -15.92 -17.72 15.26
C VAL A 31 -15.21 -17.05 14.11
N PHE A 32 -14.47 -17.83 13.29
CA PHE A 32 -13.71 -17.32 12.16
C PHE A 32 -14.59 -16.59 11.15
N SER A 33 -15.77 -17.13 10.82
CA SER A 33 -16.72 -16.48 9.92
C SER A 33 -17.27 -15.15 10.44
N LYS A 34 -17.30 -14.96 11.76
CA LYS A 34 -17.75 -13.69 12.38
C LYS A 34 -16.66 -12.60 12.36
N ILE A 35 -15.39 -12.98 12.54
CA ILE A 35 -14.28 -12.03 12.56
C ILE A 35 -13.72 -11.76 11.16
N SER A 36 -14.00 -12.63 10.20
CA SER A 36 -13.55 -12.46 8.83
C SER A 36 -14.30 -11.33 8.12
N TYR A 37 -13.56 -10.48 7.41
CA TYR A 37 -14.13 -9.46 6.54
C TYR A 37 -14.78 -10.06 5.27
N ARG A 38 -14.36 -11.25 4.84
CA ARG A 38 -14.83 -11.91 3.62
C ARG A 38 -15.99 -12.84 3.90
N GLU A 39 -16.97 -12.87 3.00
CA GLU A 39 -18.07 -13.84 3.03
C GLU A 39 -17.57 -15.28 2.85
N SER A 40 -16.54 -15.46 2.01
CA SER A 40 -15.86 -16.76 1.82
C SER A 40 -14.40 -16.62 2.31
N PRO A 41 -14.13 -16.89 3.59
CA PRO A 41 -12.82 -16.73 4.17
C PRO A 41 -11.86 -17.85 3.81
N ASP A 42 -10.56 -17.53 3.76
CA ASP A 42 -9.49 -18.46 3.39
C ASP A 42 -8.92 -19.23 4.59
N GLY A 43 -9.41 -18.95 5.81
CA GLY A 43 -8.92 -19.58 7.04
C GLY A 43 -7.75 -18.87 7.73
N PHE A 44 -7.30 -17.73 7.21
CA PHE A 44 -6.28 -16.89 7.82
C PHE A 44 -6.75 -15.45 7.98
N LEU A 45 -6.50 -14.87 9.16
CA LEU A 45 -6.73 -13.46 9.44
C LEU A 45 -5.59 -12.93 10.30
N ALA A 46 -4.80 -12.02 9.77
CA ALA A 46 -3.68 -11.42 10.49
C ALA A 46 -4.05 -10.04 11.06
N VAL A 47 -3.68 -9.82 12.31
CA VAL A 47 -3.62 -8.50 12.94
C VAL A 47 -2.17 -8.08 12.98
N ALA A 48 -1.85 -6.90 12.46
CA ALA A 48 -0.49 -6.42 12.36
C ALA A 48 -0.37 -4.96 12.76
N LYS A 49 0.83 -4.56 13.19
CA LYS A 49 1.14 -3.15 13.48
C LYS A 49 1.22 -2.33 12.20
N ILE A 50 0.58 -1.19 12.20
CA ILE A 50 0.65 -0.22 11.11
C ILE A 50 2.07 0.37 11.06
N LYS A 51 2.69 0.29 9.88
CA LYS A 51 3.97 0.94 9.62
C LYS A 51 3.72 2.35 9.08
N LYS A 52 4.05 3.36 9.87
CA LYS A 52 4.04 4.75 9.41
C LYS A 52 5.41 5.10 8.84
N LEU A 53 5.45 5.49 7.59
CA LEU A 53 6.63 6.04 6.92
C LEU A 53 6.48 7.56 6.81
N SER A 54 7.60 8.29 6.90
CA SER A 54 7.69 9.70 6.59
C SER A 54 8.42 9.92 5.27
N LEU A 55 8.29 11.10 4.67
CA LEU A 55 9.03 11.48 3.47
C LEU A 55 10.54 11.31 3.66
N ALA A 56 11.07 11.70 4.82
CA ALA A 56 12.49 11.55 5.16
C ALA A 56 12.95 10.08 5.24
N GLY A 57 12.02 9.14 5.43
CA GLY A 57 12.31 7.70 5.48
C GLY A 57 12.33 7.01 4.11
N ILE A 58 12.03 7.73 3.03
CA ILE A 58 12.08 7.17 1.67
C ILE A 58 13.54 6.98 1.26
N LYS A 59 13.90 5.76 0.85
CA LYS A 59 15.22 5.46 0.28
C LYS A 59 15.14 5.64 -1.23
N LEU A 60 15.77 6.71 -1.72
CA LEU A 60 15.81 7.02 -3.15
C LEU A 60 16.93 6.26 -3.86
N LYS A 61 16.64 5.74 -5.05
CA LYS A 61 17.64 5.21 -5.99
C LYS A 61 18.36 6.37 -6.69
N ALA A 62 19.38 6.06 -7.52
CA ALA A 62 20.11 7.06 -8.30
C ALA A 62 19.20 7.84 -9.27
N ASN A 63 18.22 7.16 -9.86
CA ASN A 63 17.18 7.75 -10.70
C ASN A 63 15.82 7.46 -10.06
N PRO A 64 15.37 8.26 -9.11
CA PRO A 64 14.18 7.94 -8.35
C PRO A 64 12.90 8.14 -9.17
N LEU A 65 11.99 7.20 -9.05
CA LEU A 65 10.63 7.31 -9.55
C LEU A 65 9.66 7.38 -8.37
N LEU A 66 8.99 8.50 -8.22
CA LEU A 66 7.96 8.70 -7.21
C LEU A 66 6.60 8.87 -7.90
N ILE A 67 5.60 8.20 -7.37
CA ILE A 67 4.21 8.40 -7.79
C ILE A 67 3.54 9.25 -6.71
N VAL A 68 3.01 10.40 -7.09
CA VAL A 68 2.30 11.31 -6.19
C VAL A 68 0.82 11.28 -6.54
N LEU A 69 0.00 11.03 -5.54
CA LEU A 69 -1.46 10.97 -5.67
C LEU A 69 -2.07 12.06 -4.82
N GLU A 70 -3.03 12.77 -5.37
CA GLU A 70 -3.79 13.80 -4.65
C GLU A 70 -5.27 13.44 -4.64
N GLY A 71 -5.87 13.44 -3.44
CA GLY A 71 -7.31 13.29 -3.27
C GLY A 71 -7.92 11.97 -3.76
N VAL A 72 -7.17 10.87 -3.77
CA VAL A 72 -7.70 9.57 -4.22
C VAL A 72 -8.75 9.05 -3.24
N GLU A 73 -9.99 8.91 -3.70
CA GLU A 73 -11.14 8.54 -2.88
C GLU A 73 -11.42 7.03 -2.90
N LYS A 74 -11.39 6.41 -4.09
CA LYS A 74 -11.82 5.01 -4.25
C LYS A 74 -10.73 4.04 -3.83
N PRO A 75 -10.99 3.16 -2.83
CA PRO A 75 -10.01 2.17 -2.38
C PRO A 75 -9.48 1.26 -3.49
N GLY A 76 -10.37 0.88 -4.44
CA GLY A 76 -9.97 0.07 -5.59
C GLY A 76 -8.95 0.77 -6.50
N ASN A 77 -9.13 2.08 -6.75
CA ASN A 77 -8.19 2.86 -7.54
C ASN A 77 -6.83 2.97 -6.84
N LEU A 78 -6.83 3.29 -5.54
CA LEU A 78 -5.61 3.35 -4.76
C LEU A 78 -4.85 2.02 -4.80
N GLY A 79 -5.54 0.89 -4.56
CA GLY A 79 -4.92 -0.42 -4.61
C GLY A 79 -4.35 -0.76 -6.00
N ALA A 80 -5.06 -0.43 -7.08
CA ALA A 80 -4.58 -0.63 -8.45
C ALA A 80 -3.32 0.20 -8.75
N ILE A 81 -3.28 1.46 -8.30
CA ILE A 81 -2.12 2.33 -8.47
C ILE A 81 -0.92 1.80 -7.70
N LEU A 82 -1.10 1.37 -6.44
CA LEU A 82 -0.03 0.78 -5.63
C LEU A 82 0.58 -0.44 -6.33
N ARG A 83 -0.26 -1.33 -6.85
CA ARG A 83 0.20 -2.50 -7.61
C ARG A 83 0.96 -2.13 -8.87
N THR A 84 0.49 -1.13 -9.61
CA THR A 84 1.15 -0.65 -10.83
C THR A 84 2.48 0.04 -10.51
N ALA A 85 2.52 0.85 -9.45
CA ALA A 85 3.74 1.51 -8.99
C ALA A 85 4.82 0.51 -8.56
N ASP A 86 4.43 -0.54 -7.83
CA ASP A 86 5.34 -1.63 -7.44
C ASP A 86 5.89 -2.36 -8.67
N ALA A 87 5.04 -2.73 -9.62
CA ALA A 87 5.44 -3.38 -10.87
C ALA A 87 6.34 -2.49 -11.74
N ALA A 88 6.15 -1.18 -11.73
CA ALA A 88 7.00 -0.21 -12.42
C ALA A 88 8.34 0.06 -11.69
N GLY A 89 8.54 -0.50 -10.51
CA GLY A 89 9.75 -0.31 -9.71
C GLY A 89 9.87 1.08 -9.10
N ALA A 90 8.75 1.76 -8.82
CA ALA A 90 8.74 3.04 -8.13
C ALA A 90 9.41 2.93 -6.75
N ASP A 91 10.08 3.99 -6.33
CA ASP A 91 10.75 4.03 -5.03
C ASP A 91 9.76 4.26 -3.89
N ALA A 92 8.71 5.03 -4.18
CA ALA A 92 7.62 5.26 -3.22
C ALA A 92 6.34 5.76 -3.92
N VAL A 93 5.22 5.60 -3.21
CA VAL A 93 3.97 6.29 -3.51
C VAL A 93 3.71 7.29 -2.38
N ILE A 94 3.50 8.55 -2.74
CA ILE A 94 3.17 9.63 -1.81
C ILE A 94 1.71 9.98 -2.02
N ILE A 95 0.94 10.01 -0.95
CA ILE A 95 -0.50 10.30 -1.00
C ILE A 95 -0.75 11.60 -0.25
N ASN A 96 -1.14 12.61 -1.00
CA ASN A 96 -1.56 13.90 -0.49
C ASN A 96 -3.08 13.92 -0.35
N ASP A 97 -3.58 14.58 0.70
CA ASP A 97 -5.01 14.70 0.99
C ASP A 97 -5.75 13.35 0.89
N PRO A 98 -5.35 12.33 1.68
CA PRO A 98 -5.93 10.99 1.60
C PRO A 98 -7.42 11.02 1.93
N LYS A 99 -8.26 10.55 1.02
CA LYS A 99 -9.72 10.43 1.23
C LYS A 99 -10.12 9.01 1.67
N THR A 100 -9.20 8.07 1.63
CA THR A 100 -9.39 6.69 2.11
C THR A 100 -8.18 6.23 2.91
N ASP A 101 -8.43 5.36 3.87
CA ASP A 101 -7.35 4.70 4.63
C ASP A 101 -6.57 3.76 3.72
N ILE A 102 -5.24 3.91 3.70
CA ILE A 102 -4.35 3.05 2.91
C ILE A 102 -4.39 1.58 3.35
N TYR A 103 -4.77 1.31 4.58
CA TYR A 103 -4.96 -0.03 5.12
C TYR A 103 -6.43 -0.48 5.13
N ASN A 104 -7.31 0.24 4.45
CA ASN A 104 -8.68 -0.23 4.22
C ASN A 104 -8.65 -1.63 3.56
N PRO A 105 -9.45 -2.60 4.02
CA PRO A 105 -9.46 -3.97 3.47
C PRO A 105 -9.61 -4.04 1.95
N ASN A 106 -10.35 -3.12 1.35
CA ASN A 106 -10.52 -3.06 -0.10
C ASN A 106 -9.25 -2.53 -0.81
N VAL A 107 -8.45 -1.65 -0.18
CA VAL A 107 -7.13 -1.23 -0.69
C VAL A 107 -6.17 -2.42 -0.64
N ILE A 108 -6.10 -3.11 0.50
CA ILE A 108 -5.25 -4.29 0.68
C ILE A 108 -5.57 -5.34 -0.39
N ARG A 109 -6.85 -5.63 -0.60
CA ARG A 109 -7.31 -6.59 -1.60
C ARG A 109 -6.98 -6.15 -3.03
N ALA A 110 -7.29 -4.90 -3.38
CA ALA A 110 -7.06 -4.37 -4.73
C ALA A 110 -5.57 -4.25 -5.06
N SER A 111 -4.74 -3.95 -4.06
CA SER A 111 -3.29 -3.91 -4.19
C SER A 111 -2.63 -5.30 -4.25
N GLN A 112 -3.38 -6.38 -3.98
CA GLN A 112 -2.83 -7.73 -3.84
C GLN A 112 -1.64 -7.81 -2.86
N GLY A 113 -1.68 -6.98 -1.81
CA GLY A 113 -0.65 -6.93 -0.77
C GLY A 113 0.52 -5.99 -1.06
N THR A 114 0.62 -5.36 -2.24
CA THR A 114 1.72 -4.45 -2.55
C THR A 114 1.75 -3.20 -1.65
N VAL A 115 0.62 -2.85 -1.00
CA VAL A 115 0.58 -1.83 0.05
C VAL A 115 1.55 -2.09 1.21
N PHE A 116 1.99 -3.33 1.40
CA PHE A 116 2.95 -3.71 2.44
C PHE A 116 4.40 -3.75 1.95
N THR A 117 4.64 -3.77 0.65
CA THR A 117 5.96 -3.87 0.03
C THR A 117 6.46 -2.54 -0.51
N ILE A 118 5.63 -1.81 -1.25
CA ILE A 118 6.02 -0.49 -1.75
C ILE A 118 5.97 0.56 -0.63
N PRO A 119 7.01 1.38 -0.45
CA PRO A 119 6.98 2.49 0.49
C PRO A 119 5.82 3.43 0.17
N THR A 120 4.85 3.53 1.08
CA THR A 120 3.68 4.40 0.93
C THR A 120 3.67 5.42 2.05
N VAL A 121 3.65 6.70 1.69
CA VAL A 121 3.79 7.83 2.63
C VAL A 121 2.58 8.75 2.50
N LEU A 122 2.05 9.20 3.64
CA LEU A 122 1.07 10.27 3.69
C LEU A 122 1.81 11.59 3.94
N GLY A 123 1.47 12.64 3.21
CA GLY A 123 2.06 13.95 3.36
C GLY A 123 1.17 15.06 2.80
N SER A 124 1.54 16.32 3.03
CA SER A 124 0.92 17.44 2.34
C SER A 124 1.56 17.67 0.97
N ILE A 125 0.87 18.42 0.11
CA ILE A 125 1.42 18.78 -1.20
C ILE A 125 2.66 19.66 -1.06
N GLU A 126 2.67 20.57 -0.07
CA GLU A 126 3.79 21.47 0.22
C GLU A 126 5.02 20.68 0.65
N GLU A 127 4.86 19.73 1.57
CA GLU A 127 5.94 18.85 2.03
C GLU A 127 6.49 18.00 0.88
N THR A 128 5.61 17.48 0.03
CA THR A 128 5.97 16.68 -1.14
C THR A 128 6.78 17.49 -2.14
N ILE A 129 6.32 18.70 -2.48
CA ILE A 129 7.05 19.62 -3.38
C ILE A 129 8.42 19.99 -2.79
N LYS A 130 8.46 20.31 -1.50
CA LYS A 130 9.72 20.61 -0.79
C LYS A 130 10.68 19.43 -0.84
N PHE A 131 10.19 18.24 -0.56
CA PHE A 131 10.98 17.00 -0.64
C PHE A 131 11.57 16.77 -2.03
N CYS A 132 10.75 16.89 -3.08
CA CYS A 132 11.20 16.74 -4.47
C CYS A 132 12.27 17.79 -4.83
N LYS A 133 12.06 19.07 -4.49
CA LYS A 133 13.03 20.14 -4.76
C LYS A 133 14.35 19.92 -4.04
N THR A 134 14.31 19.54 -2.75
CA THR A 134 15.52 19.26 -1.96
C THR A 134 16.34 18.13 -2.54
N ASN A 135 15.68 17.10 -3.07
CA ASN A 135 16.32 15.93 -3.68
C ASN A 135 16.56 16.09 -5.19
N LYS A 136 16.32 17.27 -5.77
CA LYS A 136 16.49 17.57 -7.21
C LYS A 136 15.66 16.66 -8.11
N ILE A 137 14.48 16.24 -7.64
CA ILE A 137 13.55 15.40 -8.39
C ILE A 137 12.66 16.29 -9.24
N LYS A 138 12.63 16.04 -10.53
CA LYS A 138 11.75 16.73 -11.47
C LYS A 138 10.30 16.37 -11.21
N ILE A 139 9.44 17.36 -11.10
CA ILE A 139 8.00 17.17 -10.90
C ILE A 139 7.30 17.26 -12.24
N LEU A 140 6.50 16.27 -12.57
CA LEU A 140 5.65 16.23 -13.74
C LEU A 140 4.22 16.03 -13.28
N ALA A 141 3.32 16.90 -13.72
CA ALA A 141 1.90 16.78 -13.42
C ALA A 141 1.14 16.24 -14.64
N THR A 142 0.22 15.32 -14.38
CA THR A 142 -0.73 14.83 -15.39
C THR A 142 -2.05 15.55 -15.21
N THR A 143 -2.54 16.20 -16.25
CA THR A 143 -3.84 16.87 -16.27
C THR A 143 -4.58 16.55 -17.55
N PRO A 144 -5.93 16.63 -17.57
CA PRO A 144 -6.70 16.44 -18.79
C PRO A 144 -6.34 17.45 -19.90
N GLU A 145 -5.85 18.64 -19.53
CA GLU A 145 -5.50 19.73 -20.43
C GLU A 145 -4.05 19.61 -20.97
N ALA A 146 -3.28 18.61 -20.49
CA ALA A 146 -1.90 18.43 -20.93
C ALA A 146 -1.82 18.15 -22.43
N LYS A 147 -0.98 18.95 -23.13
CA LYS A 147 -0.78 18.83 -24.58
C LYS A 147 0.38 17.88 -24.95
N VAL A 148 1.21 17.52 -23.99
CA VAL A 148 2.38 16.66 -24.22
C VAL A 148 2.03 15.25 -23.80
N GLU A 149 2.16 14.30 -24.71
CA GLU A 149 1.99 12.89 -24.42
C GLU A 149 3.08 12.42 -23.45
N TYR A 150 2.72 11.56 -22.49
CA TYR A 150 3.65 11.06 -21.48
C TYR A 150 4.90 10.37 -22.08
N ALA A 151 4.75 9.70 -23.23
CA ALA A 151 5.86 9.02 -23.91
C ALA A 151 6.88 10.01 -24.54
N ARG A 152 6.53 11.29 -24.69
CA ARG A 152 7.40 12.34 -25.25
C ARG A 152 8.03 13.22 -24.17
N VAL A 153 7.73 12.97 -22.91
CA VAL A 153 8.29 13.73 -21.80
C VAL A 153 9.74 13.31 -21.56
N ASN A 154 10.63 14.28 -21.38
CA ASN A 154 11.95 14.00 -20.87
C ASN A 154 11.89 13.78 -19.35
N TYR A 155 12.09 12.56 -18.91
CA TYR A 155 12.08 12.17 -17.49
C TYR A 155 13.44 12.33 -16.79
N LYS A 156 14.47 12.74 -17.52
CA LYS A 156 15.83 12.98 -16.98
C LYS A 156 16.07 14.44 -16.69
#